data_144d0b4aadba8ac94410850f15856339
#
_entry.id   144d0b4aadba8ac94410850f15856339
#
_cell.length_a   1.000
_cell.length_b   1.000
_cell.length_c   1.000
_cell.angle_alpha   90.00
_cell.angle_beta   90.00
_cell.angle_gamma   90.00
#
_symmetry.space_group_name_H-M   'P 1'
#
loop_
_entity.id
_entity.type
_entity.pdbx_description
1 polymer ?
#
loop_
_entity_poly.entity_id
_entity_poly.type
_entity_poly.pdbx_seq_one_letter_code
_entity_poly.pdbx_strand_id
1 'polypeptide(L)'
;MWYNKKNHAAIKNDWERDWSISDKPLHLFMEDIVHLLINNNLRSVLLSDIGWKGKHDLSLMNKNLRYKHADPYIPGIIAFNAPNPYNDKYRMIDGKHRIHKLVSQNIKESEFYVLDFKDIRPFFVNRYVREASN
;
A
#
# COMPACT_ATOMS: atom_id res chain seq x y z
N MET A 1 13.49 -7.98 8.40
CA MET A 1 12.24 -7.55 7.75
C MET A 1 12.24 -6.06 7.58
N TRP A 2 11.84 -5.59 6.42
CA TRP A 2 11.84 -4.14 6.14
C TRP A 2 10.77 -3.37 6.91
N TYR A 3 9.72 -4.05 7.36
CA TYR A 3 8.60 -3.41 8.05
C TYR A 3 9.05 -2.78 9.36
N ASN A 4 8.65 -1.53 9.56
CA ASN A 4 8.86 -0.80 10.80
C ASN A 4 7.52 -0.30 11.32
N LYS A 5 7.09 -0.83 12.45
CA LYS A 5 5.80 -0.51 13.07
C LYS A 5 5.60 0.98 13.32
N LYS A 6 6.67 1.71 13.65
CA LYS A 6 6.60 3.15 13.88
C LYS A 6 6.20 3.92 12.63
N ASN A 7 6.57 3.40 11.46
CA ASN A 7 6.32 4.07 10.18
C ASN A 7 5.02 3.62 9.54
N HIS A 8 4.39 2.57 10.08
CA HIS A 8 3.20 1.96 9.49
C HIS A 8 2.08 1.83 10.53
N ALA A 9 1.87 2.87 11.32
CA ALA A 9 0.87 2.85 12.40
C ALA A 9 -0.52 2.53 11.89
N ALA A 10 -0.90 3.08 10.73
CA ALA A 10 -2.17 2.79 10.10
C ALA A 10 -2.12 3.18 8.64
N ILE A 11 -2.84 2.44 7.83
CA ILE A 11 -3.17 2.86 6.48
C ILE A 11 -4.41 3.71 6.61
N LYS A 12 -4.26 4.97 6.21
CA LYS A 12 -5.21 6.00 6.59
C LYS A 12 -6.40 6.14 5.66
N ASN A 13 -7.12 7.16 5.85
CA ASN A 13 -8.45 7.51 5.37
C ASN A 13 -8.81 7.18 3.92
N ASP A 14 -7.89 7.22 2.99
CA ASP A 14 -8.17 6.91 1.58
C ASP A 14 -8.65 5.48 1.40
N TRP A 15 -8.22 4.59 2.25
CA TRP A 15 -8.57 3.19 2.23
C TRP A 15 -9.99 2.93 2.66
N GLU A 16 -10.44 3.67 3.66
CA GLU A 16 -11.78 3.51 4.23
C GLU A 16 -12.87 3.81 3.24
N ARG A 17 -12.70 4.87 2.45
CA ARG A 17 -13.70 5.35 1.52
C ARG A 17 -13.66 4.62 0.19
N ASP A 18 -12.45 4.45 -0.32
CA ASP A 18 -12.25 3.99 -1.69
C ASP A 18 -12.37 2.48 -1.84
N TRP A 19 -12.25 1.73 -0.75
CA TRP A 19 -12.32 0.28 -0.83
C TRP A 19 -13.75 -0.25 -0.84
N SER A 20 -14.73 0.58 -0.53
CA SER A 20 -16.17 0.24 -0.59
C SER A 20 -16.52 -1.03 0.19
N ILE A 21 -15.89 -1.22 1.36
CA ILE A 21 -16.06 -2.41 2.17
C ILE A 21 -17.25 -2.28 3.13
N SER A 22 -17.51 -1.06 3.61
CA SER A 22 -18.49 -0.80 4.66
C SER A 22 -18.85 0.67 4.68
N ASP A 23 -20.03 0.98 5.21
CA ASP A 23 -20.46 2.36 5.49
C ASP A 23 -19.70 2.96 6.68
N LYS A 24 -19.05 2.11 7.47
CA LYS A 24 -18.27 2.55 8.62
C LYS A 24 -16.80 2.67 8.24
N PRO A 25 -16.05 3.60 8.87
CA PRO A 25 -14.62 3.71 8.60
C PRO A 25 -13.88 2.47 9.09
N LEU A 26 -13.24 1.78 8.16
CA LEU A 26 -12.41 0.63 8.43
C LEU A 26 -10.97 0.93 8.07
N HIS A 27 -10.06 0.46 8.90
CA HIS A 27 -8.62 0.60 8.70
C HIS A 27 -7.95 -0.76 8.58
N LEU A 28 -6.91 -0.79 7.78
CA LEU A 28 -6.00 -1.92 7.70
C LEU A 28 -4.70 -1.56 8.42
N PHE A 29 -4.37 -2.30 9.47
CA PHE A 29 -3.12 -2.09 10.20
C PHE A 29 -2.06 -3.04 9.66
N MET A 30 -0.88 -2.49 9.34
CA MET A 30 0.20 -3.27 8.75
C MET A 30 0.63 -4.44 9.63
N GLU A 31 0.62 -4.25 10.94
CA GLU A 31 0.99 -5.31 11.89
C GLU A 31 0.10 -6.54 11.79
N ASP A 32 -1.12 -6.39 11.27
CA ASP A 32 -2.06 -7.49 11.13
C ASP A 32 -1.83 -8.33 9.87
N ILE A 33 -1.14 -7.78 8.88
CA ILE A 33 -0.88 -8.47 7.61
C ILE A 33 0.59 -8.77 7.36
N VAL A 34 1.46 -8.42 8.28
CA VAL A 34 2.90 -8.61 8.11
C VAL A 34 3.27 -10.07 7.88
N HIS A 35 2.49 -11.01 8.41
CA HIS A 35 2.69 -12.45 8.20
C HIS A 35 2.48 -12.88 6.75
N LEU A 36 1.83 -12.05 5.95
CA LEU A 36 1.62 -12.30 4.52
C LEU A 36 2.80 -11.82 3.66
N LEU A 37 3.73 -11.08 4.24
CA LEU A 37 4.90 -10.53 3.53
C LEU A 37 6.00 -11.58 3.48
N ILE A 38 5.73 -12.64 2.75
CA ILE A 38 6.60 -13.80 2.59
C ILE A 38 7.00 -13.93 1.12
N ASN A 39 8.08 -14.67 0.88
CA ASN A 39 8.64 -14.82 -0.47
C ASN A 39 7.62 -15.38 -1.48
N ASN A 40 6.69 -16.21 -1.04
CA ASN A 40 5.65 -16.76 -1.91
C ASN A 40 4.76 -15.66 -2.53
N ASN A 41 4.66 -14.52 -1.88
CA ASN A 41 3.87 -13.40 -2.35
C ASN A 41 4.69 -12.31 -3.04
N LEU A 42 6.00 -12.49 -3.11
CA LEU A 42 6.90 -11.54 -3.75
C LEU A 42 6.93 -11.79 -5.27
N ARG A 43 6.62 -10.77 -6.06
CA ARG A 43 6.57 -10.89 -7.52
C ARG A 43 7.11 -9.64 -8.18
N SER A 44 7.66 -9.83 -9.37
CA SER A 44 8.02 -8.71 -10.26
C SER A 44 6.77 -8.20 -10.96
N VAL A 45 6.53 -6.91 -10.90
CA VAL A 45 5.31 -6.28 -11.38
C VAL A 45 5.64 -5.03 -12.19
N LEU A 46 4.92 -4.82 -13.30
CA LEU A 46 5.03 -3.58 -14.05
C LEU A 46 4.43 -2.45 -13.23
N LEU A 47 5.17 -1.36 -13.10
CA LEU A 47 4.71 -0.21 -12.32
C LEU A 47 3.44 0.41 -12.91
N SER A 48 3.28 0.33 -14.23
CA SER A 48 2.08 0.84 -14.90
C SER A 48 0.80 0.09 -14.53
N ASP A 49 0.90 -1.14 -14.02
CA ASP A 49 -0.24 -1.93 -13.58
C ASP A 49 -0.74 -1.58 -12.18
N ILE A 50 -0.04 -0.69 -11.49
CA ILE A 50 -0.36 -0.34 -10.10
C ILE A 50 -1.07 1.00 -10.05
N GLY A 51 -2.23 1.02 -9.37
CA GLY A 51 -2.97 2.25 -9.08
C GLY A 51 -2.60 2.78 -7.71
N TRP A 52 -2.32 4.07 -7.62
CA TRP A 52 -1.95 4.72 -6.37
C TRP A 52 -2.22 6.22 -6.44
N LYS A 53 -2.44 6.81 -5.29
CA LYS A 53 -2.74 8.24 -5.20
C LYS A 53 -1.53 9.07 -5.62
N GLY A 54 -1.74 9.96 -6.57
CA GLY A 54 -0.67 10.81 -7.08
C GLY A 54 0.10 10.22 -8.27
N LYS A 55 -0.35 9.08 -8.82
CA LYS A 55 0.31 8.42 -9.94
C LYS A 55 0.56 9.34 -11.13
N HIS A 56 -0.37 10.24 -11.40
CA HIS A 56 -0.31 11.15 -12.56
C HIS A 56 0.15 12.56 -12.19
N ASP A 57 0.53 12.78 -10.94
CA ASP A 57 1.05 14.08 -10.49
C ASP A 57 2.27 13.85 -9.61
N LEU A 58 3.44 13.83 -10.25
CA LEU A 58 4.71 13.55 -9.59
C LEU A 58 5.37 14.79 -9.00
N SER A 59 4.88 15.98 -9.36
CA SER A 59 5.59 17.24 -9.07
C SER A 59 5.66 17.58 -7.58
N LEU A 60 4.62 17.22 -6.82
CA LEU A 60 4.51 17.58 -5.40
C LEU A 60 5.34 16.69 -4.48
N MET A 61 5.67 15.49 -4.94
CA MET A 61 6.32 14.50 -4.08
C MET A 61 7.79 14.75 -3.84
N ASN A 62 8.45 15.46 -4.75
CA ASN A 62 9.89 15.76 -4.63
C ASN A 62 10.21 16.59 -3.39
N LYS A 63 9.24 17.28 -2.81
CA LYS A 63 9.40 18.12 -1.63
C LYS A 63 9.12 17.38 -0.33
N ASN A 64 8.66 16.13 -0.39
CA ASN A 64 8.26 15.35 0.76
C ASN A 64 9.44 14.58 1.34
N LEU A 65 9.64 14.68 2.66
CA LEU A 65 10.70 13.95 3.34
C LEU A 65 10.58 12.43 3.18
N ARG A 66 9.35 11.91 3.18
CA ARG A 66 9.12 10.48 2.97
C ARG A 66 9.63 10.03 1.61
N TYR A 67 9.44 10.87 0.59
CA TYR A 67 9.98 10.58 -0.74
C TYR A 67 11.51 10.55 -0.71
N LYS A 68 12.13 11.56 -0.08
CA LYS A 68 13.60 11.65 -0.01
C LYS A 68 14.23 10.46 0.69
N HIS A 69 13.58 9.95 1.73
CA HIS A 69 14.10 8.86 2.55
C HIS A 69 13.57 7.49 2.15
N ALA A 70 12.68 7.42 1.16
CA ALA A 70 12.16 6.15 0.69
C ALA A 70 13.28 5.34 0.02
N ASP A 71 13.35 4.06 0.38
CA ASP A 71 14.25 3.12 -0.27
C ASP A 71 13.50 2.42 -1.40
N PRO A 72 13.82 2.71 -2.68
CA PRO A 72 13.10 2.13 -3.81
C PRO A 72 13.31 0.63 -3.95
N TYR A 73 14.32 0.08 -3.29
CA TYR A 73 14.64 -1.34 -3.37
C TYR A 73 13.91 -2.18 -2.31
N ILE A 74 13.27 -1.55 -1.34
CA ILE A 74 12.41 -2.27 -0.41
C ILE A 74 11.07 -2.51 -1.11
N PRO A 75 10.59 -3.77 -1.21
CA PRO A 75 9.33 -4.05 -1.91
C PRO A 75 8.15 -3.35 -1.25
N GLY A 76 7.32 -2.72 -2.06
CA GLY A 76 6.03 -2.23 -1.61
C GLY A 76 5.00 -3.35 -1.52
N ILE A 77 3.79 -3.01 -1.12
CA ILE A 77 2.69 -3.96 -0.96
C ILE A 77 1.53 -3.50 -1.81
N ILE A 78 1.01 -4.41 -2.64
CA ILE A 78 -0.12 -4.14 -3.53
C ILE A 78 -1.14 -5.27 -3.42
N ALA A 79 -2.39 -4.95 -3.76
CA ALA A 79 -3.47 -5.91 -3.71
C ALA A 79 -4.08 -6.10 -5.09
N PHE A 80 -4.53 -7.31 -5.39
CA PHE A 80 -5.33 -7.61 -6.58
C PHE A 80 -6.73 -8.11 -6.16
N ASN A 81 -7.67 -8.07 -7.08
CA ASN A 81 -9.08 -8.38 -6.83
C ASN A 81 -9.73 -7.46 -5.78
N ALA A 82 -9.14 -6.31 -5.54
CA ALA A 82 -9.61 -5.33 -4.57
C ALA A 82 -10.45 -4.24 -5.24
N PRO A 83 -11.35 -3.59 -4.49
CA PRO A 83 -11.95 -2.34 -4.97
C PRO A 83 -10.84 -1.35 -5.31
N ASN A 84 -10.86 -0.81 -6.53
CA ASN A 84 -9.75 0.00 -7.02
C ASN A 84 -10.26 1.21 -7.80
N PRO A 85 -10.23 2.42 -7.21
CA PRO A 85 -10.73 3.62 -7.89
C PRO A 85 -9.83 4.08 -9.03
N TYR A 86 -8.61 3.53 -9.12
CA TYR A 86 -7.64 3.91 -10.15
C TYR A 86 -7.81 3.12 -11.44
N ASN A 87 -8.68 2.11 -11.43
CA ASN A 87 -8.95 1.25 -12.58
C ASN A 87 -7.72 0.52 -13.13
N ASP A 88 -6.74 0.28 -12.29
CA ASP A 88 -5.53 -0.49 -12.61
C ASP A 88 -5.65 -1.92 -12.08
N LYS A 89 -4.77 -2.80 -12.53
CA LYS A 89 -4.78 -4.20 -12.12
C LYS A 89 -4.56 -4.37 -10.62
N TYR A 90 -3.65 -3.58 -10.05
CA TYR A 90 -3.30 -3.63 -8.64
C TYR A 90 -3.60 -2.30 -7.96
N ARG A 91 -3.88 -2.38 -6.67
CA ARG A 91 -4.06 -1.20 -5.83
C ARG A 91 -2.97 -1.14 -4.77
N MET A 92 -2.33 0.02 -4.64
CA MET A 92 -1.29 0.24 -3.64
C MET A 92 -1.82 0.13 -2.23
N ILE A 93 -1.13 -0.66 -1.40
CA ILE A 93 -1.34 -0.73 0.04
C ILE A 93 -0.30 0.12 0.76
N ASP A 94 0.95 -0.11 0.47
CA ASP A 94 2.06 0.65 1.04
C ASP A 94 3.20 0.74 0.04
N GLY A 95 3.90 1.87 0.05
CA GLY A 95 5.04 2.07 -0.82
C GLY A 95 4.86 3.19 -1.84
N LYS A 96 3.91 4.09 -1.63
CA LYS A 96 3.65 5.22 -2.54
C LYS A 96 4.91 6.04 -2.84
N HIS A 97 5.72 6.34 -1.84
CA HIS A 97 6.93 7.12 -2.03
C HIS A 97 8.04 6.31 -2.72
N ARG A 98 8.06 5.01 -2.48
CA ARG A 98 9.00 4.11 -3.13
C ARG A 98 8.72 3.98 -4.63
N ILE A 99 7.45 3.77 -5.00
CA ILE A 99 7.07 3.68 -6.41
C ILE A 99 7.33 5.00 -7.12
N HIS A 100 7.11 6.12 -6.45
CA HIS A 100 7.43 7.43 -7.00
C HIS A 100 8.90 7.53 -7.37
N LYS A 101 9.79 7.10 -6.49
CA LYS A 101 11.22 7.07 -6.77
C LYS A 101 11.56 6.17 -7.94
N LEU A 102 10.98 4.97 -7.99
CA LEU A 102 11.19 4.04 -9.10
C LEU A 102 10.80 4.68 -10.43
N VAL A 103 9.64 5.31 -10.48
CA VAL A 103 9.16 5.99 -11.69
C VAL A 103 10.11 7.13 -12.06
N SER A 104 10.55 7.92 -11.09
CA SER A 104 11.46 9.04 -11.34
C SER A 104 12.83 8.60 -11.87
N GLN A 105 13.21 7.36 -11.58
CA GLN A 105 14.45 6.75 -12.06
C GLN A 105 14.27 5.97 -13.35
N ASN A 106 13.11 6.09 -14.01
CA ASN A 106 12.75 5.38 -15.24
C ASN A 106 12.76 3.85 -15.11
N ILE A 107 12.54 3.34 -13.91
CA ILE A 107 12.37 1.92 -13.67
C ILE A 107 10.94 1.55 -14.05
N LYS A 108 10.76 0.48 -14.83
CA LYS A 108 9.47 0.06 -15.36
C LYS A 108 8.86 -1.11 -14.61
N GLU A 109 9.68 -1.89 -13.93
CA GLU A 109 9.29 -3.13 -13.27
C GLU A 109 10.08 -3.28 -11.98
N SER A 110 9.44 -3.75 -10.92
CA SER A 110 10.11 -3.98 -9.65
C SER A 110 9.35 -5.02 -8.84
N GLU A 111 9.97 -5.48 -7.75
CA GLU A 111 9.35 -6.47 -6.87
C GLU A 111 8.40 -5.84 -5.88
N PHE A 112 7.26 -6.48 -5.69
CA PHE A 112 6.23 -6.11 -4.72
C PHE A 112 5.69 -7.36 -4.05
N TYR A 113 5.23 -7.21 -2.81
CA TYR A 113 4.37 -8.21 -2.21
C TYR A 113 2.98 -8.03 -2.79
N VAL A 114 2.48 -9.08 -3.45
CA VAL A 114 1.19 -9.06 -4.14
C VAL A 114 0.21 -9.90 -3.35
N LEU A 115 -0.79 -9.27 -2.75
CA LEU A 115 -1.74 -9.91 -1.87
C LEU A 115 -3.13 -9.93 -2.51
N ASP A 116 -3.82 -11.09 -2.37
CA ASP A 116 -5.21 -11.17 -2.79
C ASP A 116 -6.08 -10.46 -1.76
N PHE A 117 -7.02 -9.66 -2.23
CA PHE A 117 -7.93 -8.94 -1.35
C PHE A 117 -8.67 -9.85 -0.37
N LYS A 118 -9.06 -11.05 -0.79
CA LYS A 118 -9.74 -12.00 0.09
C LYS A 118 -8.92 -12.34 1.34
N ASP A 119 -7.59 -12.29 1.24
CA ASP A 119 -6.68 -12.63 2.34
C ASP A 119 -6.47 -11.47 3.30
N ILE A 120 -6.68 -10.24 2.85
CA ILE A 120 -6.53 -9.05 3.70
C ILE A 120 -7.86 -8.49 4.20
N ARG A 121 -8.95 -8.81 3.51
CA ARG A 121 -10.29 -8.32 3.85
C ARG A 121 -10.67 -8.53 5.31
N PRO A 122 -10.41 -9.70 5.92
CA PRO A 122 -10.76 -9.95 7.32
C PRO A 122 -10.03 -9.05 8.33
N PHE A 123 -8.93 -8.44 7.93
CA PHE A 123 -8.12 -7.60 8.82
C PHE A 123 -8.53 -6.13 8.82
N PHE A 124 -9.46 -5.73 7.97
CA PHE A 124 -10.02 -4.39 8.02
C PHE A 124 -10.91 -4.27 9.25
N VAL A 125 -10.59 -3.33 10.12
CA VAL A 125 -11.27 -3.19 11.41
C VAL A 125 -11.62 -1.73 11.70
N ASN A 126 -12.59 -1.53 12.60
CA ASN A 126 -12.92 -0.19 13.07
C ASN A 126 -11.77 0.30 13.96
N ARG A 127 -11.14 1.38 13.56
CA ARG A 127 -9.99 1.95 14.25
C ARG A 127 -10.29 2.30 15.71
N TYR A 128 -11.45 2.91 15.95
CA TYR A 128 -11.78 3.38 17.29
C TYR A 128 -12.02 2.22 18.26
N VAL A 129 -12.65 1.16 17.78
CA VAL A 129 -12.85 -0.06 18.58
C VAL A 129 -11.51 -0.69 18.90
N ARG A 130 -10.60 -0.78 17.94
CA ARG A 130 -9.27 -1.35 18.15
C ARG A 130 -8.45 -0.54 19.14
N GLU A 131 -8.43 0.78 19.01
CA GLU A 131 -7.69 1.67 19.90
C GLU A 131 -8.24 1.60 21.34
N ALA A 132 -9.54 1.47 21.50
CA ALA A 132 -10.17 1.31 22.80
C ALA A 132 -9.85 -0.04 23.46
N SER A 133 -9.57 -1.07 22.66
CA SER A 133 -9.25 -2.43 23.13
C SER A 133 -7.82 -2.56 23.62
N ASN A 134 -6.99 -1.63 23.26
CA ASN A 134 -5.59 -1.62 23.66
C ASN A 134 -5.43 -0.83 24.96
#